data_8ccb6f58c9c74f385b981a84f5e7667f
#
_entry.id   8ccb6f58c9c74f385b981a84f5e7667f
#
_cell.length_a   1.000
_cell.length_b   1.000
_cell.length_c   1.000
_cell.angle_alpha   90.00
_cell.angle_beta   90.00
_cell.angle_gamma   90.00
#
_symmetry.space_group_name_H-M   'P 1'
#
loop_
_entity.id
_entity.type
_entity.pdbx_description
1 polymer ?
#
loop_
_entity_poly.entity_id
_entity_poly.type
_entity_poly.pdbx_seq_one_letter_code
_entity_poly.pdbx_strand_id
1 'polypeptide(L)'
;HHVVHNYSEVGDEVLISDWHWGAYDSLIDDNNRKVRTFSLLTEDGHFHAADFKEKVEDILSRQDNIVIILNGIANNPTGYCLSDEEWQAAIDVLKEAVKDETKKAILVPDVAYLDYSGKKEECRKFFRLFGGLPKNILTVCAYTLSKGFTMYGQRMGAMIGISSDKDVIKEFVDINQYASRATWSNCNSAAQNAMIRICRDDEKIKALDAERAKYFRLIQDRAAIFMKEARAEGVKFVPYISGFFITIPVTKSQAVCDYLEKEHVFMVPLKKGIRLAVCSVSKSKMAGLAHKLAIAIKEAGAEQ
;
A
#
# COMPACT_ATOMS: atom_id res chain seq x y z
N HIS A 1 0.36 11.29 -7.14
CA HIS A 1 0.45 12.75 -7.32
C HIS A 1 -0.81 13.30 -7.98
N HIS A 2 -1.16 12.91 -9.23
CA HIS A 2 -2.31 13.49 -9.95
C HIS A 2 -3.64 13.36 -9.21
N VAL A 3 -3.90 12.25 -8.52
CA VAL A 3 -5.15 12.11 -7.75
C VAL A 3 -5.22 13.14 -6.63
N VAL A 4 -4.14 13.30 -5.86
CA VAL A 4 -4.08 14.33 -4.80
C VAL A 4 -4.23 15.71 -5.39
N HIS A 5 -3.50 16.01 -6.47
CA HIS A 5 -3.55 17.32 -7.13
C HIS A 5 -4.93 17.67 -7.69
N ASN A 6 -5.56 16.72 -8.38
CA ASN A 6 -6.76 16.97 -9.20
C ASN A 6 -8.08 16.90 -8.39
N TYR A 7 -8.08 16.19 -7.26
CA TYR A 7 -9.32 15.87 -6.52
C TYR A 7 -9.34 16.40 -5.08
N SER A 8 -8.42 17.28 -4.73
CA SER A 8 -8.45 18.03 -3.45
C SER A 8 -7.99 19.47 -3.67
N GLU A 9 -8.35 20.34 -2.75
CA GLU A 9 -7.95 21.73 -2.76
C GLU A 9 -6.67 21.97 -1.95
N VAL A 10 -5.99 23.10 -2.20
CA VAL A 10 -4.83 23.53 -1.39
C VAL A 10 -5.24 23.68 0.07
N GLY A 11 -4.53 23.01 0.96
CA GLY A 11 -4.83 23.01 2.39
C GLY A 11 -5.73 21.88 2.87
N ASP A 12 -6.35 21.13 1.97
CA ASP A 12 -7.16 19.95 2.31
C ASP A 12 -6.33 18.87 3.00
N GLU A 13 -6.99 18.07 3.81
CA GLU A 13 -6.45 16.87 4.43
C GLU A 13 -6.65 15.66 3.50
N VAL A 14 -5.57 14.90 3.29
CA VAL A 14 -5.59 13.61 2.59
C VAL A 14 -5.43 12.50 3.63
N LEU A 15 -6.34 11.55 3.64
CA LEU A 15 -6.36 10.46 4.61
C LEU A 15 -5.49 9.28 4.15
N ILE A 16 -4.58 8.86 5.03
CA ILE A 16 -3.74 7.67 4.83
C ILE A 16 -3.69 6.86 6.12
N SER A 17 -3.25 5.61 6.08
CA SER A 17 -3.00 4.85 7.32
C SER A 17 -1.74 5.33 8.05
N ASP A 18 -1.69 5.11 9.34
CA ASP A 18 -0.51 5.42 10.19
C ASP A 18 0.71 4.53 9.87
N TRP A 19 0.48 3.34 9.30
CA TRP A 19 1.48 2.51 8.65
C TRP A 19 1.39 2.67 7.14
N HIS A 20 2.21 3.54 6.58
CA HIS A 20 2.20 3.88 5.17
C HIS A 20 3.60 3.95 4.56
N TRP A 21 3.66 3.96 3.25
CA TRP A 21 4.89 4.25 2.53
C TRP A 21 5.23 5.73 2.68
N GLY A 22 6.42 6.04 3.27
CA GLY A 22 6.81 7.42 3.61
C GLY A 22 6.81 8.42 2.43
N ALA A 23 6.84 7.94 1.18
CA ALA A 23 6.70 8.84 0.04
C ALA A 23 5.29 9.45 -0.10
N TYR A 24 4.26 8.92 0.58
CA TYR A 24 2.95 9.59 0.59
C TYR A 24 3.02 10.94 1.29
N ASP A 25 3.80 11.07 2.37
CA ASP A 25 3.99 12.34 3.06
C ASP A 25 4.51 13.41 2.09
N SER A 26 5.60 13.11 1.38
CA SER A 26 6.20 14.03 0.41
C SER A 26 5.26 14.33 -0.77
N LEU A 27 4.51 13.33 -1.23
CA LEU A 27 3.57 13.45 -2.34
C LEU A 27 2.39 14.36 -1.98
N ILE A 28 1.91 14.29 -0.74
CA ILE A 28 0.80 15.11 -0.23
C ILE A 28 1.30 16.53 0.03
N ASP A 29 2.47 16.68 0.67
CA ASP A 29 3.08 17.96 1.02
C ASP A 29 3.47 18.76 -0.26
N ASP A 30 4.07 18.12 -1.26
CA ASP A 30 4.43 18.74 -2.56
C ASP A 30 3.21 19.34 -3.28
N ASN A 31 2.03 18.81 -3.02
CA ASN A 31 0.76 19.36 -3.51
C ASN A 31 0.15 20.42 -2.58
N ASN A 32 0.83 20.86 -1.53
CA ASN A 32 0.31 21.78 -0.51
C ASN A 32 -0.98 21.26 0.16
N ARG A 33 -1.07 19.96 0.40
CA ARG A 33 -2.13 19.30 1.18
C ARG A 33 -1.55 18.85 2.52
N LYS A 34 -2.43 18.46 3.43
CA LYS A 34 -2.05 18.01 4.78
C LYS A 34 -2.24 16.50 4.91
N VAL A 35 -1.29 15.86 5.54
CA VAL A 35 -1.42 14.43 5.89
C VAL A 35 -2.34 14.29 7.11
N ARG A 36 -3.38 13.50 6.99
CA ARG A 36 -4.19 13.00 8.11
C ARG A 36 -4.03 11.49 8.18
N THR A 37 -3.82 10.96 9.37
CA THR A 37 -3.67 9.51 9.55
C THR A 37 -4.81 8.92 10.37
N PHE A 38 -5.16 7.67 10.04
CA PHE A 38 -5.96 6.78 10.88
C PHE A 38 -5.12 5.57 11.30
N SER A 39 -5.44 4.95 12.41
CA SER A 39 -4.81 3.70 12.86
C SER A 39 -5.22 2.56 11.94
N LEU A 40 -4.27 1.97 11.22
CA LEU A 40 -4.56 0.87 10.28
C LEU A 40 -5.17 -0.34 10.99
N LEU A 41 -4.65 -0.65 12.18
CA LEU A 41 -4.98 -1.87 12.90
C LEU A 41 -5.46 -1.57 14.33
N THR A 42 -6.40 -2.38 14.79
CA THR A 42 -6.81 -2.51 16.18
C THR A 42 -5.72 -3.25 16.99
N GLU A 43 -5.85 -3.30 18.30
CA GLU A 43 -4.92 -4.02 19.18
C GLU A 43 -4.86 -5.53 18.89
N ASP A 44 -5.98 -6.11 18.44
CA ASP A 44 -6.08 -7.52 18.04
C ASP A 44 -5.64 -7.78 16.59
N GLY A 45 -5.16 -6.73 15.87
CA GLY A 45 -4.49 -6.85 14.58
C GLY A 45 -5.41 -6.90 13.36
N HIS A 46 -6.65 -6.41 13.48
CA HIS A 46 -7.60 -6.27 12.39
C HIS A 46 -7.72 -4.82 11.91
N PHE A 47 -8.25 -4.62 10.71
CA PHE A 47 -8.49 -3.27 10.18
C PHE A 47 -9.35 -2.43 11.13
N HIS A 48 -8.88 -1.24 11.47
CA HIS A 48 -9.55 -0.36 12.44
C HIS A 48 -10.65 0.49 11.78
N ALA A 49 -11.75 -0.17 11.39
CA ALA A 49 -12.86 0.47 10.71
C ALA A 49 -13.48 1.64 11.51
N ALA A 50 -13.47 1.57 12.85
CA ALA A 50 -14.03 2.63 13.69
C ALA A 50 -13.19 3.91 13.63
N ASP A 51 -11.86 3.83 13.73
CA ASP A 51 -10.99 5.01 13.60
C ASP A 51 -10.99 5.55 12.16
N PHE A 52 -11.02 4.65 11.17
CA PHE A 52 -11.19 5.05 9.77
C PHE A 52 -12.47 5.86 9.57
N LYS A 53 -13.61 5.40 10.12
CA LYS A 53 -14.90 6.11 10.07
C LYS A 53 -14.79 7.49 10.73
N GLU A 54 -14.27 7.55 11.96
CA GLU A 54 -14.12 8.81 12.70
C GLU A 54 -13.33 9.85 11.89
N LYS A 55 -12.21 9.43 11.26
CA LYS A 55 -11.37 10.35 10.48
C LYS A 55 -12.04 10.79 9.17
N VAL A 56 -12.77 9.90 8.51
CA VAL A 56 -13.56 10.25 7.31
C VAL A 56 -14.63 11.29 7.65
N GLU A 57 -15.42 11.06 8.71
CA GLU A 57 -16.47 11.98 9.14
C GLU A 57 -15.90 13.33 9.59
N ASP A 58 -14.80 13.33 10.37
CA ASP A 58 -14.12 14.55 10.81
C ASP A 58 -13.63 15.38 9.63
N ILE A 59 -12.96 14.76 8.63
CA ILE A 59 -12.48 15.46 7.44
C ILE A 59 -13.65 16.04 6.64
N LEU A 60 -14.67 15.24 6.34
CA LEU A 60 -15.82 15.68 5.54
C LEU A 60 -16.70 16.71 6.27
N SER A 61 -16.57 16.88 7.58
CA SER A 61 -17.22 17.99 8.30
C SER A 61 -16.61 19.36 7.96
N ARG A 62 -15.40 19.39 7.40
CA ARG A 62 -14.62 20.63 7.16
C ARG A 62 -14.28 20.85 5.68
N GLN A 63 -14.38 19.83 4.85
CA GLN A 63 -14.14 19.90 3.41
C GLN A 63 -15.20 19.10 2.62
N ASP A 64 -15.36 19.40 1.34
CA ASP A 64 -16.40 18.75 0.53
C ASP A 64 -15.91 17.46 -0.12
N ASN A 65 -14.61 17.36 -0.33
CA ASN A 65 -13.99 16.18 -0.94
C ASN A 65 -12.99 15.54 0.04
N ILE A 66 -12.90 14.22 0.01
CA ILE A 66 -11.86 13.50 0.72
C ILE A 66 -11.09 12.60 -0.25
N VAL A 67 -9.77 12.71 -0.27
CA VAL A 67 -8.87 11.77 -0.94
C VAL A 67 -8.30 10.82 0.10
N ILE A 68 -8.45 9.52 -0.14
CA ILE A 68 -8.02 8.45 0.77
C ILE A 68 -7.06 7.54 0.03
N ILE A 69 -5.81 7.45 0.45
CA ILE A 69 -4.85 6.49 -0.11
C ILE A 69 -4.79 5.28 0.82
N LEU A 70 -5.27 4.14 0.35
CA LEU A 70 -5.34 2.90 1.12
C LEU A 70 -4.49 1.80 0.46
N ASN A 71 -3.28 1.59 0.99
CA ASN A 71 -2.43 0.48 0.60
C ASN A 71 -2.85 -0.79 1.37
N GLY A 72 -4.03 -1.30 1.04
CA GLY A 72 -4.68 -2.41 1.72
C GLY A 72 -4.31 -3.79 1.18
N ILE A 73 -3.36 -3.90 0.25
CA ILE A 73 -2.91 -5.17 -0.33
C ILE A 73 -1.40 -5.25 -0.24
N ALA A 74 -0.91 -6.20 0.58
CA ALA A 74 0.51 -6.37 0.87
C ALA A 74 1.17 -5.03 1.25
N ASN A 75 0.55 -4.37 2.23
CA ASN A 75 0.88 -3.01 2.67
C ASN A 75 2.39 -2.79 2.82
N ASN A 76 2.87 -1.68 2.34
CA ASN A 76 4.20 -1.18 2.64
C ASN A 76 4.06 -0.12 3.75
N PRO A 77 4.49 -0.41 5.00
CA PRO A 77 5.62 -1.30 5.32
C PRO A 77 5.26 -2.65 5.99
N THR A 78 3.99 -2.98 6.25
CA THR A 78 3.64 -4.05 7.19
C THR A 78 3.50 -5.45 6.57
N GLY A 79 3.13 -5.52 5.29
CA GLY A 79 2.72 -6.77 4.66
C GLY A 79 1.30 -7.21 5.03
N TYR A 80 0.52 -6.35 5.67
CA TYR A 80 -0.89 -6.58 5.94
C TYR A 80 -1.71 -6.58 4.64
N CYS A 81 -2.74 -7.40 4.59
CA CYS A 81 -3.74 -7.37 3.52
C CYS A 81 -5.13 -7.28 4.15
N LEU A 82 -5.90 -6.29 3.75
CA LEU A 82 -7.31 -6.23 4.10
C LEU A 82 -8.05 -7.44 3.49
N SER A 83 -8.89 -8.08 4.30
CA SER A 83 -9.82 -9.10 3.82
C SER A 83 -10.94 -8.47 2.96
N ASP A 84 -11.71 -9.31 2.25
CA ASP A 84 -12.88 -8.82 1.50
C ASP A 84 -13.89 -8.12 2.43
N GLU A 85 -14.06 -8.61 3.67
CA GLU A 85 -14.94 -8.04 4.70
C GLU A 85 -14.42 -6.70 5.21
N GLU A 86 -13.11 -6.56 5.39
CA GLU A 86 -12.50 -5.30 5.82
C GLU A 86 -12.55 -4.24 4.70
N TRP A 87 -12.36 -4.64 3.45
CA TRP A 87 -12.61 -3.77 2.30
C TRP A 87 -14.07 -3.33 2.24
N GLN A 88 -15.01 -4.26 2.47
CA GLN A 88 -16.44 -3.94 2.51
C GLN A 88 -16.74 -2.94 3.63
N ALA A 89 -16.18 -3.13 4.83
CA ALA A 89 -16.35 -2.20 5.95
C ALA A 89 -15.84 -0.78 5.61
N ALA A 90 -14.68 -0.67 4.97
CA ALA A 90 -14.16 0.62 4.51
C ALA A 90 -15.10 1.28 3.48
N ILE A 91 -15.61 0.52 2.51
CA ILE A 91 -16.54 1.00 1.50
C ILE A 91 -17.87 1.43 2.12
N ASP A 92 -18.40 0.70 3.09
CA ASP A 92 -19.65 1.04 3.75
C ASP A 92 -19.53 2.33 4.57
N VAL A 93 -18.37 2.60 5.18
CA VAL A 93 -18.08 3.91 5.78
C VAL A 93 -18.17 5.02 4.74
N LEU A 94 -17.57 4.82 3.56
CA LEU A 94 -17.62 5.84 2.50
C LEU A 94 -19.03 6.06 1.97
N LYS A 95 -19.81 5.00 1.75
CA LYS A 95 -21.21 5.10 1.32
C LYS A 95 -22.06 5.90 2.31
N GLU A 96 -21.83 5.67 3.61
CA GLU A 96 -22.53 6.42 4.65
C GLU A 96 -22.14 7.90 4.64
N ALA A 97 -20.84 8.18 4.56
CA ALA A 97 -20.29 9.53 4.61
C ALA A 97 -20.72 10.40 3.42
N VAL A 98 -21.01 9.79 2.25
CA VAL A 98 -21.44 10.50 1.04
C VAL A 98 -22.95 10.42 0.78
N LYS A 99 -23.77 10.06 1.78
CA LYS A 99 -25.24 10.21 1.70
C LYS A 99 -25.65 11.66 1.52
N ASP A 100 -24.89 12.57 2.09
CA ASP A 100 -24.93 13.98 1.69
C ASP A 100 -24.32 14.09 0.29
N GLU A 101 -25.15 14.37 -0.72
CA GLU A 101 -24.73 14.43 -2.13
C GLU A 101 -23.75 15.58 -2.41
N THR A 102 -23.56 16.52 -1.50
CA THR A 102 -22.52 17.57 -1.60
C THR A 102 -21.13 17.03 -1.29
N LYS A 103 -21.03 15.89 -0.60
CA LYS A 103 -19.77 15.27 -0.22
C LYS A 103 -19.30 14.23 -1.26
N LYS A 104 -18.00 14.18 -1.49
CA LYS A 104 -17.40 13.27 -2.46
C LYS A 104 -16.22 12.52 -1.84
N ALA A 105 -16.08 11.24 -2.16
CA ALA A 105 -14.98 10.42 -1.71
C ALA A 105 -14.18 9.88 -2.91
N ILE A 106 -12.87 10.10 -2.89
CA ILE A 106 -11.94 9.56 -3.87
C ILE A 106 -11.08 8.50 -3.15
N LEU A 107 -11.44 7.23 -3.34
CA LEU A 107 -10.71 6.11 -2.79
C LEU A 107 -9.58 5.71 -3.74
N VAL A 108 -8.35 5.69 -3.23
CA VAL A 108 -7.15 5.30 -3.98
C VAL A 108 -6.58 4.00 -3.42
N PRO A 109 -7.06 2.82 -3.87
CA PRO A 109 -6.40 1.56 -3.56
C PRO A 109 -5.03 1.54 -4.22
N ASP A 110 -3.96 1.58 -3.40
CA ASP A 110 -2.60 1.31 -3.88
C ASP A 110 -2.38 -0.20 -3.91
N VAL A 111 -2.33 -0.74 -5.11
CA VAL A 111 -2.21 -2.18 -5.37
C VAL A 111 -0.84 -2.55 -5.96
N ALA A 112 0.20 -1.80 -5.59
CA ALA A 112 1.55 -1.97 -6.12
C ALA A 112 2.10 -3.39 -5.94
N TYR A 113 1.72 -4.10 -4.88
CA TYR A 113 2.18 -5.45 -4.57
C TYR A 113 1.16 -6.56 -4.86
N LEU A 114 0.09 -6.24 -5.60
CA LEU A 114 -1.03 -7.16 -5.91
C LEU A 114 -0.56 -8.52 -6.45
N ASP A 115 0.43 -8.52 -7.33
CA ASP A 115 0.95 -9.74 -7.96
C ASP A 115 1.78 -10.63 -7.00
N TYR A 116 2.04 -10.15 -5.78
CA TYR A 116 2.74 -10.85 -4.70
C TYR A 116 1.91 -10.94 -3.41
N SER A 117 0.58 -10.84 -3.52
CA SER A 117 -0.32 -10.88 -2.36
C SER A 117 -1.07 -12.20 -2.18
N GLY A 118 -0.95 -13.13 -3.12
CA GLY A 118 -1.63 -14.43 -3.04
C GLY A 118 -1.86 -15.07 -4.40
N LYS A 119 -2.76 -16.05 -4.43
CA LYS A 119 -3.23 -16.62 -5.70
C LYS A 119 -4.00 -15.57 -6.49
N LYS A 120 -3.74 -15.53 -7.80
CA LYS A 120 -4.24 -14.47 -8.70
C LYS A 120 -5.76 -14.26 -8.60
N GLU A 121 -6.51 -15.32 -8.55
CA GLU A 121 -7.98 -15.27 -8.49
C GLU A 121 -8.49 -14.80 -7.12
N GLU A 122 -7.79 -15.18 -6.05
CA GLU A 122 -8.20 -14.84 -4.68
C GLU A 122 -7.86 -13.38 -4.33
N CYS A 123 -6.61 -12.98 -4.57
CA CYS A 123 -6.14 -11.64 -4.16
C CYS A 123 -6.75 -10.50 -4.97
N ARG A 124 -7.59 -10.79 -5.98
CA ARG A 124 -8.28 -9.80 -6.81
C ARG A 124 -9.79 -9.73 -6.57
N LYS A 125 -10.35 -10.56 -5.69
CA LYS A 125 -11.81 -10.60 -5.45
C LYS A 125 -12.36 -9.27 -4.96
N PHE A 126 -11.63 -8.56 -4.14
CA PHE A 126 -12.05 -7.27 -3.58
C PHE A 126 -12.36 -6.21 -4.66
N PHE A 127 -11.80 -6.30 -5.88
CA PHE A 127 -12.12 -5.36 -6.96
C PHE A 127 -13.62 -5.32 -7.31
N ARG A 128 -14.34 -6.42 -7.11
CA ARG A 128 -15.81 -6.47 -7.32
C ARG A 128 -16.56 -5.49 -6.43
N LEU A 129 -16.01 -5.15 -5.27
CA LEU A 129 -16.61 -4.25 -4.30
C LEU A 129 -16.63 -2.78 -4.78
N PHE A 130 -15.81 -2.45 -5.77
CA PHE A 130 -15.76 -1.11 -6.36
C PHE A 130 -16.81 -0.89 -7.45
N GLY A 131 -17.54 -1.93 -7.84
CA GLY A 131 -18.64 -1.82 -8.80
C GLY A 131 -19.95 -1.34 -8.14
N GLY A 132 -20.71 -0.51 -8.87
CA GLY A 132 -22.04 -0.08 -8.43
C GLY A 132 -22.07 0.86 -7.21
N LEU A 133 -20.96 1.53 -6.90
CA LEU A 133 -20.89 2.53 -5.82
C LEU A 133 -21.68 3.80 -6.19
N PRO A 134 -22.12 4.61 -5.21
CA PRO A 134 -22.72 5.92 -5.46
C PRO A 134 -21.87 6.78 -6.40
N LYS A 135 -22.52 7.62 -7.23
CA LYS A 135 -21.85 8.47 -8.24
C LYS A 135 -20.80 9.42 -7.67
N ASN A 136 -20.92 9.78 -6.40
CA ASN A 136 -20.01 10.66 -5.66
C ASN A 136 -18.89 9.89 -4.95
N ILE A 137 -18.72 8.59 -5.23
CA ILE A 137 -17.53 7.82 -4.91
C ILE A 137 -16.79 7.48 -6.21
N LEU A 138 -15.56 8.01 -6.34
CA LEU A 138 -14.64 7.63 -7.41
C LEU A 138 -13.55 6.72 -6.81
N THR A 139 -13.41 5.51 -7.34
CA THR A 139 -12.28 4.65 -7.00
C THR A 139 -11.18 4.78 -8.05
N VAL A 140 -9.95 5.02 -7.64
CA VAL A 140 -8.79 5.18 -8.53
C VAL A 140 -7.71 4.19 -8.13
N CYS A 141 -7.68 3.01 -8.76
CA CYS A 141 -6.66 2.02 -8.48
C CYS A 141 -5.29 2.45 -9.01
N ALA A 142 -4.30 2.49 -8.12
CA ALA A 142 -2.92 2.79 -8.46
C ALA A 142 -2.12 1.48 -8.64
N TYR A 143 -1.88 1.10 -9.91
CA TYR A 143 -1.12 -0.09 -10.28
C TYR A 143 0.25 0.28 -10.83
N THR A 144 1.28 -0.51 -10.55
CA THR A 144 2.64 -0.28 -11.06
C THR A 144 3.25 -1.54 -11.69
N LEU A 145 4.02 -1.34 -12.76
CA LEU A 145 4.82 -2.40 -13.36
C LEU A 145 6.13 -2.66 -12.59
N SER A 146 6.49 -1.74 -11.69
CA SER A 146 7.73 -1.80 -10.91
C SER A 146 7.92 -3.11 -10.17
N LYS A 147 6.83 -3.68 -9.62
CA LYS A 147 6.86 -4.90 -8.81
C LYS A 147 6.40 -6.10 -9.63
N GLY A 148 5.15 -6.09 -10.11
CA GLY A 148 4.54 -7.20 -10.79
C GLY A 148 5.23 -7.63 -12.09
N PHE A 149 5.89 -6.73 -12.78
CA PHE A 149 6.68 -7.00 -14.00
C PHE A 149 8.19 -6.84 -13.79
N THR A 150 8.65 -6.60 -12.54
CA THR A 150 10.04 -6.31 -12.21
C THR A 150 10.68 -5.19 -13.04
N MET A 151 9.86 -4.28 -13.59
CA MET A 151 10.28 -3.17 -14.44
C MET A 151 10.45 -1.87 -13.65
N TYR A 152 11.09 -1.93 -12.49
CA TYR A 152 11.18 -0.82 -11.53
C TYR A 152 11.76 0.46 -12.13
N GLY A 153 12.83 0.35 -12.91
CA GLY A 153 13.50 1.50 -13.54
C GLY A 153 12.74 2.13 -14.71
N GLN A 154 11.71 1.46 -15.25
CA GLN A 154 10.97 1.96 -16.41
C GLN A 154 9.94 3.06 -16.06
N ARG A 155 9.69 3.29 -14.76
CA ARG A 155 8.80 4.34 -14.24
C ARG A 155 7.40 4.32 -14.87
N MET A 156 6.78 3.13 -14.90
CA MET A 156 5.49 2.92 -15.54
C MET A 156 4.48 2.27 -14.60
N GLY A 157 3.24 2.72 -14.70
CA GLY A 157 2.08 2.19 -13.99
C GLY A 157 0.79 2.55 -14.71
N ALA A 158 -0.32 2.23 -14.09
CA ALA A 158 -1.65 2.59 -14.57
C ALA A 158 -2.47 3.19 -13.43
N MET A 159 -3.20 4.22 -13.74
CA MET A 159 -4.21 4.82 -12.89
C MET A 159 -5.58 4.45 -13.49
N ILE A 160 -6.38 3.65 -12.77
CA ILE A 160 -7.60 3.04 -13.27
C ILE A 160 -8.79 3.61 -12.51
N GLY A 161 -9.58 4.47 -13.17
CA GLY A 161 -10.80 5.04 -12.61
C GLY A 161 -11.97 4.07 -12.71
N ILE A 162 -12.72 3.92 -11.61
CA ILE A 162 -13.93 3.10 -11.53
C ILE A 162 -15.03 3.96 -10.91
N SER A 163 -16.14 4.12 -11.62
CA SER A 163 -17.37 4.79 -11.15
C SER A 163 -18.58 4.16 -11.81
N SER A 164 -19.74 4.25 -11.17
CA SER A 164 -21.03 3.90 -11.75
C SER A 164 -21.55 4.95 -12.73
N ASP A 165 -20.99 6.16 -12.71
CA ASP A 165 -21.39 7.30 -13.52
C ASP A 165 -20.40 7.52 -14.68
N LYS A 166 -20.93 7.58 -15.92
CA LYS A 166 -20.13 7.76 -17.13
C LYS A 166 -19.54 9.17 -17.25
N ASP A 167 -20.22 10.17 -16.71
CA ASP A 167 -19.75 11.55 -16.75
C ASP A 167 -18.57 11.73 -15.81
N VAL A 168 -18.59 11.09 -14.64
CA VAL A 168 -17.45 11.02 -13.70
C VAL A 168 -16.26 10.33 -14.35
N ILE A 169 -16.48 9.23 -15.09
CA ILE A 169 -15.38 8.56 -15.80
C ILE A 169 -14.84 9.43 -16.95
N LYS A 170 -15.71 10.12 -17.65
CA LYS A 170 -15.26 11.07 -18.72
C LYS A 170 -14.41 12.19 -18.11
N GLU A 171 -14.87 12.80 -17.03
CA GLU A 171 -14.13 13.84 -16.31
C GLU A 171 -12.78 13.30 -15.80
N PHE A 172 -12.76 12.09 -15.23
CA PHE A 172 -11.52 11.44 -14.81
C PHE A 172 -10.51 11.31 -15.95
N VAL A 173 -10.94 10.88 -17.14
CA VAL A 173 -10.07 10.74 -18.32
C VAL A 173 -9.56 12.11 -18.77
N ASP A 174 -10.44 13.09 -18.94
CA ASP A 174 -10.11 14.41 -19.47
C ASP A 174 -9.12 15.16 -18.56
N ILE A 175 -9.39 15.19 -17.23
CA ILE A 175 -8.53 15.86 -16.25
C ILE A 175 -7.14 15.20 -16.19
N ASN A 176 -7.10 13.86 -16.13
CA ASN A 176 -5.82 13.16 -15.99
C ASN A 176 -5.02 13.15 -17.29
N GLN A 177 -5.67 13.19 -18.46
CA GLN A 177 -4.99 13.39 -19.73
C GLN A 177 -4.34 14.78 -19.79
N TYR A 178 -5.06 15.82 -19.37
CA TYR A 178 -4.52 17.18 -19.29
C TYR A 178 -3.34 17.27 -18.32
N ALA A 179 -3.51 16.75 -17.10
CA ALA A 179 -2.47 16.75 -16.06
C ALA A 179 -1.21 15.98 -16.52
N SER A 180 -1.38 14.82 -17.17
CA SER A 180 -0.26 14.06 -17.74
C SER A 180 0.46 14.84 -18.82
N ARG A 181 -0.29 15.50 -19.72
CA ARG A 181 0.30 16.33 -20.77
C ARG A 181 1.10 17.50 -20.20
N ALA A 182 0.61 18.11 -19.13
CA ALA A 182 1.25 19.26 -18.50
C ALA A 182 2.53 18.91 -17.73
N THR A 183 2.66 17.66 -17.21
CA THR A 183 3.78 17.26 -16.34
C THR A 183 4.90 16.53 -17.10
N TRP A 184 4.61 15.41 -17.76
CA TRP A 184 5.63 14.61 -18.46
C TRP A 184 5.32 14.34 -19.95
N SER A 185 4.21 14.89 -20.44
CA SER A 185 3.76 14.81 -21.84
C SER A 185 3.32 13.41 -22.27
N ASN A 186 4.10 12.36 -22.06
CA ASN A 186 3.76 10.98 -22.40
C ASN A 186 4.58 10.01 -21.54
N CYS A 187 4.12 8.78 -21.43
CA CYS A 187 4.81 7.73 -20.68
C CYS A 187 5.80 6.96 -21.58
N ASN A 188 6.57 6.05 -20.94
CA ASN A 188 7.59 5.25 -21.61
C ASN A 188 6.98 4.25 -22.61
N SER A 189 7.03 4.55 -23.90
CA SER A 189 6.48 3.73 -24.97
C SER A 189 7.16 2.35 -25.08
N ALA A 190 8.46 2.23 -24.75
CA ALA A 190 9.16 0.94 -24.78
C ALA A 190 8.59 -0.01 -23.70
N ALA A 191 8.36 0.50 -22.50
CA ALA A 191 7.76 -0.27 -21.41
C ALA A 191 6.30 -0.65 -21.72
N GLN A 192 5.51 0.26 -22.31
CA GLN A 192 4.15 -0.06 -22.79
C GLN A 192 4.16 -1.19 -23.80
N ASN A 193 5.01 -1.09 -24.84
CA ASN A 193 5.10 -2.11 -25.88
C ASN A 193 5.57 -3.46 -25.32
N ALA A 194 6.51 -3.48 -24.37
CA ALA A 194 6.94 -4.70 -23.70
C ALA A 194 5.78 -5.35 -22.93
N MET A 195 5.04 -4.57 -22.15
CA MET A 195 3.86 -5.04 -21.43
C MET A 195 2.79 -5.58 -22.39
N ILE A 196 2.46 -4.85 -23.46
CA ILE A 196 1.46 -5.27 -24.45
C ILE A 196 1.86 -6.60 -25.10
N ARG A 197 3.14 -6.78 -25.45
CA ARG A 197 3.66 -8.03 -26.06
C ARG A 197 3.59 -9.21 -25.08
N ILE A 198 3.75 -8.97 -23.78
CA ILE A 198 3.58 -10.01 -22.76
C ILE A 198 2.11 -10.31 -22.56
N CYS A 199 1.28 -9.29 -22.37
CA CYS A 199 -0.14 -9.47 -22.02
C CYS A 199 -1.01 -10.02 -23.17
N ARG A 200 -0.58 -9.88 -24.43
CA ARG A 200 -1.28 -10.41 -25.62
C ARG A 200 -0.82 -11.81 -26.04
N ASP A 201 0.10 -12.39 -25.34
CA ASP A 201 0.69 -13.70 -25.65
C ASP A 201 0.45 -14.64 -24.47
N ASP A 202 -0.42 -15.61 -24.65
CA ASP A 202 -0.86 -16.54 -23.60
C ASP A 202 0.31 -17.31 -22.97
N GLU A 203 1.31 -17.68 -23.77
CA GLU A 203 2.48 -18.41 -23.26
C GLU A 203 3.38 -17.51 -22.41
N LYS A 204 3.55 -16.25 -22.82
CA LYS A 204 4.33 -15.27 -22.01
C LYS A 204 3.62 -14.91 -20.71
N ILE A 205 2.30 -14.73 -20.72
CA ILE A 205 1.53 -14.50 -19.49
C ILE A 205 1.61 -15.69 -18.55
N LYS A 206 1.45 -16.92 -19.06
CA LYS A 206 1.62 -18.15 -18.25
C LYS A 206 3.03 -18.23 -17.63
N ALA A 207 4.07 -17.95 -18.43
CA ALA A 207 5.44 -17.94 -17.96
C ALA A 207 5.66 -16.88 -16.85
N LEU A 208 5.15 -15.66 -17.05
CA LEU A 208 5.21 -14.58 -16.05
C LEU A 208 4.49 -14.96 -14.77
N ASP A 209 3.27 -15.50 -14.86
CA ASP A 209 2.48 -15.92 -13.70
C ASP A 209 3.15 -17.07 -12.94
N ALA A 210 3.78 -18.01 -13.64
CA ALA A 210 4.59 -19.09 -13.04
C ALA A 210 5.81 -18.54 -12.29
N GLU A 211 6.50 -17.58 -12.86
CA GLU A 211 7.64 -16.92 -12.22
C GLU A 211 7.22 -16.11 -11.00
N ARG A 212 6.16 -15.32 -11.08
CA ARG A 212 5.57 -14.61 -9.93
C ARG A 212 5.21 -15.57 -8.80
N ALA A 213 4.54 -16.70 -9.12
CA ALA A 213 4.20 -17.70 -8.12
C ALA A 213 5.44 -18.34 -7.46
N LYS A 214 6.53 -18.53 -8.20
CA LYS A 214 7.82 -19.01 -7.66
C LYS A 214 8.40 -18.01 -6.65
N TYR A 215 8.47 -16.73 -7.01
CA TYR A 215 9.02 -15.70 -6.12
C TYR A 215 8.08 -15.37 -4.96
N PHE A 216 6.77 -15.42 -5.15
CA PHE A 216 5.81 -15.33 -4.05
C PHE A 216 6.10 -16.40 -2.99
N ARG A 217 6.21 -17.68 -3.38
CA ARG A 217 6.55 -18.76 -2.44
C ARG A 217 7.88 -18.52 -1.74
N LEU A 218 8.90 -18.09 -2.47
CA LEU A 218 10.22 -17.79 -1.89
C LEU A 218 10.13 -16.69 -0.81
N ILE A 219 9.35 -15.65 -1.04
CA ILE A 219 9.14 -14.55 -0.09
C ILE A 219 8.38 -15.06 1.13
N GLN A 220 7.31 -15.85 0.93
CA GLN A 220 6.55 -16.44 2.03
C GLN A 220 7.41 -17.38 2.91
N ASP A 221 8.26 -18.20 2.29
CA ASP A 221 9.19 -19.07 3.04
C ASP A 221 10.16 -18.25 3.91
N ARG A 222 10.70 -17.15 3.38
CA ARG A 222 11.58 -16.24 4.12
C ARG A 222 10.85 -15.59 5.29
N ALA A 223 9.65 -15.08 5.04
CA ALA A 223 8.80 -14.49 6.08
C ALA A 223 8.47 -15.51 7.18
N ALA A 224 8.12 -16.75 6.80
CA ALA A 224 7.82 -17.81 7.74
C ALA A 224 9.01 -18.16 8.67
N ILE A 225 10.24 -18.19 8.12
CA ILE A 225 11.46 -18.40 8.92
C ILE A 225 11.57 -17.30 9.99
N PHE A 226 11.54 -16.04 9.56
CA PHE A 226 11.64 -14.90 10.47
C PHE A 226 10.53 -14.90 11.53
N MET A 227 9.27 -15.05 11.13
CA MET A 227 8.12 -15.00 12.05
C MET A 227 8.15 -16.13 13.07
N LYS A 228 8.62 -17.32 12.67
CA LYS A 228 8.79 -18.45 13.60
C LYS A 228 9.83 -18.13 14.69
N GLU A 229 10.99 -17.63 14.29
CA GLU A 229 12.06 -17.23 15.21
C GLU A 229 11.63 -16.04 16.07
N ALA A 230 11.01 -15.01 15.47
CA ALA A 230 10.54 -13.83 16.21
C ALA A 230 9.60 -14.20 17.35
N ARG A 231 8.67 -15.14 17.11
CA ARG A 231 7.80 -15.65 18.18
C ARG A 231 8.58 -16.37 19.29
N ALA A 232 9.60 -17.13 18.93
CA ALA A 232 10.43 -17.84 19.90
C ALA A 232 11.29 -16.88 20.75
N GLU A 233 11.77 -15.79 20.14
CA GLU A 233 12.55 -14.74 20.80
C GLU A 233 11.69 -13.68 21.50
N GLY A 234 10.36 -13.78 21.43
CA GLY A 234 9.44 -12.78 22.01
C GLY A 234 9.42 -11.44 21.25
N VAL A 235 9.94 -11.40 20.02
CA VAL A 235 9.91 -10.20 19.18
C VAL A 235 8.53 -10.03 18.55
N LYS A 236 7.87 -8.93 18.85
CA LYS A 236 6.58 -8.57 18.27
C LYS A 236 6.75 -8.05 16.82
N PHE A 237 5.78 -8.33 15.99
CA PHE A 237 5.71 -7.78 14.64
C PHE A 237 4.25 -7.51 14.25
N VAL A 238 4.04 -6.53 13.39
CA VAL A 238 2.72 -6.21 12.82
C VAL A 238 2.22 -7.42 12.04
N PRO A 239 0.92 -7.77 12.10
CA PRO A 239 0.37 -8.89 11.35
C PRO A 239 0.79 -8.85 9.88
N TYR A 240 1.51 -9.89 9.45
CA TYR A 240 1.99 -10.06 8.09
C TYR A 240 1.20 -11.16 7.38
N ILE A 241 0.68 -10.85 6.22
CA ILE A 241 -0.05 -11.79 5.36
C ILE A 241 0.75 -12.08 4.09
N SER A 242 1.23 -11.03 3.43
CA SER A 242 2.00 -11.18 2.19
C SER A 242 2.79 -9.92 1.83
N GLY A 243 3.51 -9.96 0.72
CA GLY A 243 4.27 -8.82 0.23
C GLY A 243 5.74 -8.84 0.65
N PHE A 244 6.39 -7.70 0.48
CA PHE A 244 7.84 -7.61 0.53
C PHE A 244 8.41 -7.26 1.91
N PHE A 245 7.55 -6.87 2.86
CA PHE A 245 8.01 -6.27 4.11
C PHE A 245 7.30 -6.85 5.33
N ILE A 246 8.05 -6.98 6.42
CA ILE A 246 7.52 -7.19 7.77
C ILE A 246 7.92 -5.98 8.60
N THR A 247 7.02 -5.48 9.43
CA THR A 247 7.30 -4.37 10.35
C THR A 247 7.35 -4.84 11.77
N ILE A 248 8.38 -4.40 12.47
CA ILE A 248 8.61 -4.64 13.88
C ILE A 248 8.31 -3.32 14.60
N PRO A 249 7.20 -3.21 15.35
CA PRO A 249 6.93 -2.03 16.17
C PRO A 249 7.99 -1.93 17.25
N VAL A 250 8.65 -0.79 17.36
CA VAL A 250 9.70 -0.56 18.36
C VAL A 250 9.95 0.93 18.54
N THR A 251 10.18 1.34 19.77
CA THR A 251 10.72 2.66 20.08
C THR A 251 12.20 2.75 19.68
N LYS A 252 12.76 3.97 19.57
CA LYS A 252 14.18 4.18 19.24
C LYS A 252 14.65 3.39 18.00
N SER A 253 13.81 3.30 16.97
CA SER A 253 14.05 2.50 15.75
C SER A 253 15.42 2.76 15.11
N GLN A 254 15.89 4.03 15.10
CA GLN A 254 17.21 4.37 14.57
C GLN A 254 18.33 3.72 15.39
N ALA A 255 18.29 3.80 16.72
CA ALA A 255 19.32 3.23 17.58
C ALA A 255 19.41 1.69 17.44
N VAL A 256 18.26 1.03 17.25
CA VAL A 256 18.22 -0.42 16.96
C VAL A 256 18.85 -0.71 15.61
N CYS A 257 18.57 0.08 14.58
CA CYS A 257 19.20 -0.05 13.26
C CYS A 257 20.70 0.20 13.32
N ASP A 258 21.16 1.23 14.04
CA ASP A 258 22.59 1.55 14.21
C ASP A 258 23.37 0.41 14.92
N TYR A 259 22.70 -0.28 15.87
CA TYR A 259 23.27 -1.49 16.48
C TYR A 259 23.40 -2.63 15.47
N LEU A 260 22.33 -2.90 14.69
CA LEU A 260 22.30 -3.96 13.68
C LEU A 260 23.31 -3.72 12.56
N GLU A 261 23.59 -2.48 12.19
CA GLU A 261 24.61 -2.15 11.17
C GLU A 261 26.00 -2.65 11.56
N LYS A 262 26.35 -2.63 12.85
CA LYS A 262 27.62 -3.17 13.36
C LYS A 262 27.73 -4.70 13.16
N GLU A 263 26.57 -5.35 13.10
CA GLU A 263 26.42 -6.78 12.79
C GLU A 263 26.21 -7.05 11.29
N HIS A 264 26.42 -6.05 10.43
CA HIS A 264 26.19 -6.11 8.98
C HIS A 264 24.73 -6.47 8.60
N VAL A 265 23.77 -6.05 9.44
CA VAL A 265 22.34 -6.19 9.19
C VAL A 265 21.75 -4.81 8.96
N PHE A 266 21.21 -4.57 7.75
CA PHE A 266 20.65 -3.30 7.33
C PHE A 266 19.14 -3.39 7.25
N MET A 267 18.45 -2.63 8.10
CA MET A 267 16.99 -2.48 8.14
C MET A 267 16.62 -1.01 7.98
N VAL A 268 15.36 -0.74 7.68
CA VAL A 268 14.91 0.65 7.48
C VAL A 268 14.18 1.12 8.74
N PRO A 269 14.72 2.15 9.43
CA PRO A 269 14.02 2.75 10.56
C PRO A 269 12.78 3.50 10.06
N LEU A 270 11.68 3.34 10.78
CA LEU A 270 10.40 4.03 10.58
C LEU A 270 10.09 4.84 11.84
N LYS A 271 9.14 5.77 11.74
CA LYS A 271 8.70 6.58 12.88
C LYS A 271 8.20 5.74 14.07
N LYS A 272 7.54 4.61 13.80
CA LYS A 272 6.89 3.74 14.80
C LYS A 272 7.52 2.34 14.90
N GLY A 273 8.64 2.08 14.21
CA GLY A 273 9.23 0.74 14.17
C GLY A 273 10.33 0.57 13.15
N ILE A 274 10.58 -0.66 12.76
CA ILE A 274 11.62 -1.04 11.80
C ILE A 274 11.01 -1.90 10.70
N ARG A 275 11.38 -1.65 9.45
CA ARG A 275 10.95 -2.44 8.30
C ARG A 275 12.03 -3.42 7.86
N LEU A 276 11.68 -4.70 7.88
CA LEU A 276 12.46 -5.79 7.31
C LEU A 276 12.00 -6.06 5.87
N ALA A 277 12.92 -6.03 4.91
CA ALA A 277 12.64 -6.37 3.52
C ALA A 277 12.88 -7.87 3.28
N VAL A 278 11.85 -8.71 3.48
CA VAL A 278 11.93 -10.17 3.29
C VAL A 278 12.23 -10.55 1.83
N CYS A 279 11.94 -9.67 0.89
CA CYS A 279 12.26 -9.88 -0.53
C CYS A 279 13.76 -9.83 -0.84
N SER A 280 14.57 -9.17 -0.01
CA SER A 280 16.01 -8.93 -0.28
C SER A 280 16.95 -9.83 0.52
N VAL A 281 16.48 -10.55 1.52
CA VAL A 281 17.29 -11.39 2.40
C VAL A 281 17.20 -12.86 1.98
N SER A 282 18.35 -13.56 1.81
CA SER A 282 18.35 -14.99 1.49
C SER A 282 17.82 -15.85 2.64
N LYS A 283 17.30 -17.06 2.35
CA LYS A 283 16.80 -17.99 3.40
C LYS A 283 17.88 -18.28 4.46
N SER A 284 19.14 -18.45 4.05
CA SER A 284 20.25 -18.72 4.96
C SER A 284 20.58 -17.55 5.90
N LYS A 285 20.37 -16.31 5.45
CA LYS A 285 20.57 -15.11 6.26
C LYS A 285 19.33 -14.72 7.05
N MET A 286 18.17 -15.29 6.74
CA MET A 286 16.95 -15.07 7.50
C MET A 286 17.00 -15.83 8.84
N ALA A 287 17.61 -17.00 8.85
CA ALA A 287 17.85 -17.77 10.06
C ALA A 287 18.78 -17.00 11.03
N GLY A 288 18.41 -16.88 12.29
CA GLY A 288 19.10 -16.13 13.33
C GLY A 288 18.89 -14.61 13.31
N LEU A 289 18.14 -14.09 12.31
CA LEU A 289 17.91 -12.65 12.19
C LEU A 289 17.04 -12.09 13.31
N ALA A 290 16.00 -12.84 13.74
CA ALA A 290 15.13 -12.42 14.83
C ALA A 290 15.88 -12.42 16.18
N HIS A 291 16.80 -13.35 16.40
CA HIS A 291 17.68 -13.36 17.55
C HIS A 291 18.58 -12.12 17.62
N LYS A 292 19.24 -11.77 16.50
CA LYS A 292 20.03 -10.53 16.40
C LYS A 292 19.19 -9.29 16.68
N LEU A 293 17.97 -9.27 16.18
CA LEU A 293 17.04 -8.15 16.40
C LEU A 293 16.62 -8.05 17.86
N ALA A 294 16.34 -9.17 18.54
CA ALA A 294 16.03 -9.20 19.97
C ALA A 294 17.17 -8.60 20.82
N ILE A 295 18.42 -8.97 20.51
CA ILE A 295 19.60 -8.39 21.15
C ILE A 295 19.68 -6.90 20.89
N ALA A 296 19.53 -6.46 19.62
CA ALA A 296 19.62 -5.07 19.25
C ALA A 296 18.54 -4.18 19.95
N ILE A 297 17.31 -4.68 20.08
CA ILE A 297 16.24 -4.01 20.82
C ILE A 297 16.63 -3.81 22.28
N LYS A 298 17.17 -4.85 22.92
CA LYS A 298 17.60 -4.81 24.31
C LYS A 298 18.77 -3.84 24.50
N GLU A 299 19.80 -3.93 23.69
CA GLU A 299 21.01 -3.11 23.78
C GLU A 299 20.74 -1.62 23.48
N ALA A 300 19.79 -1.32 22.60
CA ALA A 300 19.31 0.03 22.34
C ALA A 300 18.39 0.60 23.46
N GLY A 301 18.03 -0.23 24.43
CA GLY A 301 17.03 0.13 25.45
C GLY A 301 15.70 0.54 24.82
N ALA A 302 15.32 -0.15 23.76
CA ALA A 302 14.08 0.08 23.02
C ALA A 302 12.96 -0.84 23.53
N GLU A 303 11.70 -0.43 23.37
CA GLU A 303 10.49 -1.12 23.81
C GLU A 303 9.62 -1.50 22.62
N GLN A 304 8.84 -2.59 22.78
CA GLN A 304 7.86 -3.06 21.80
C GLN A 304 6.43 -3.05 22.33
#